data_8a16db2bb3e3ac0ff81c00c00408675b
#
_entry.id   8a16db2bb3e3ac0ff81c00c00408675b
#
_cell.length_a   1.000
_cell.length_b   1.000
_cell.length_c   1.000
_cell.angle_alpha   90.00
_cell.angle_beta   90.00
_cell.angle_gamma   90.00
#
_symmetry.space_group_name_H-M   'P 1'
#
loop_
_entity.id
_entity.type
_entity.pdbx_description
1 polymer ?
#
loop_
_entity_poly.entity_id
_entity_poly.type
_entity_poly.pdbx_seq_one_letter_code
_entity_poly.pdbx_strand_id
1 'polypeptide(L)'
;MDQLSDVDVAGIMRQIREQATQQRQKFALSSAATPRRNRQTADDVDVLQHSQDLSQIHFSSHRKVVGEIVTLAKKVLRQLLMPIIERQSAYNAVNTRVIAYLCERVERLEEQQAAALEALRAEETAFLEALQETMIGQLERLGQQQAAALQALQVEVATQNRQRRAQERHLARLLEEAGHRLTEPLHQEQVQALAEEEQRTLDAFFVPFDEHFRGSREAIKERLRIYLPILGEAKAGLHDRPILDLGCGRGEWLELLQAEGMQATGVDRNRVLVEECRQYGLTVAATDMLTYLCGLRESSLGAVTGFQISEHLPFEMMLKLLDETVRVLHPGGVAIFETPNPQNVLVSTHEFYLDPTHRHPIPSRLMKFAAEVRGLSRVKIMYLHPFPEPQRVEEAGLEVAKRFNDLFYGPRDYAILGWRD
;
A
#
# COMPACT_ATOMS: atom_id res chain seq x y z
N MET A 1 -2.58 -26.76 15.95
CA MET A 1 -2.70 -26.30 14.55
C MET A 1 -4.14 -26.48 14.09
N ASP A 2 -5.09 -25.83 14.78
CA ASP A 2 -6.52 -25.94 14.45
C ASP A 2 -7.25 -24.71 14.97
N GLN A 3 -6.98 -23.49 14.44
CA GLN A 3 -7.77 -22.29 14.73
C GLN A 3 -7.76 -21.23 13.62
N LEU A 4 -7.42 -21.56 12.37
CA LEU A 4 -7.45 -20.61 11.25
C LEU A 4 -8.36 -21.04 10.09
N SER A 5 -9.26 -22.01 10.28
CA SER A 5 -10.13 -22.54 9.21
C SER A 5 -11.56 -21.98 9.19
N ASP A 6 -11.96 -21.10 10.11
CA ASP A 6 -13.34 -20.60 10.14
C ASP A 6 -13.42 -19.06 10.12
N VAL A 7 -12.91 -18.43 9.05
CA VAL A 7 -13.47 -17.14 8.65
C VAL A 7 -14.77 -17.42 7.92
N ASP A 8 -15.90 -17.26 8.62
CA ASP A 8 -17.23 -17.40 8.02
C ASP A 8 -17.48 -16.31 6.97
N VAL A 9 -16.88 -16.51 5.79
CA VAL A 9 -17.04 -15.62 4.63
C VAL A 9 -18.53 -15.48 4.28
N ALA A 10 -19.32 -16.56 4.47
CA ALA A 10 -20.76 -16.54 4.23
C ALA A 10 -21.49 -15.66 5.26
N GLY A 11 -21.05 -15.64 6.52
CA GLY A 11 -21.57 -14.77 7.57
C GLY A 11 -21.25 -13.30 7.32
N ILE A 12 -20.01 -13.00 6.96
CA ILE A 12 -19.57 -11.63 6.60
C ILE A 12 -20.34 -11.12 5.38
N MET A 13 -20.51 -11.94 4.34
CA MET A 13 -21.28 -11.57 3.14
C MET A 13 -22.78 -11.39 3.44
N ARG A 14 -23.33 -12.13 4.40
CA ARG A 14 -24.70 -11.94 4.88
C ARG A 14 -24.85 -10.59 5.60
N GLN A 15 -23.92 -10.24 6.49
CA GLN A 15 -23.88 -8.94 7.17
C GLN A 15 -23.76 -7.75 6.21
N ILE A 16 -22.93 -7.86 5.19
CA ILE A 16 -22.78 -6.81 4.16
C ILE A 16 -24.09 -6.65 3.37
N ARG A 17 -24.77 -7.74 3.00
CA ARG A 17 -26.07 -7.70 2.31
C ARG A 17 -27.17 -7.08 3.18
N GLU A 18 -27.21 -7.41 4.46
CA GLU A 18 -28.18 -6.85 5.41
C GLU A 18 -27.94 -5.35 5.63
N GLN A 19 -26.70 -4.92 5.77
CA GLN A 19 -26.35 -3.49 5.90
C GLN A 19 -26.66 -2.70 4.62
N ALA A 20 -26.37 -3.25 3.44
CA ALA A 20 -26.74 -2.64 2.16
C ALA A 20 -28.25 -2.51 1.99
N THR A 21 -29.01 -3.52 2.41
CA THR A 21 -30.48 -3.51 2.37
C THR A 21 -31.08 -2.49 3.35
N GLN A 22 -30.53 -2.38 4.56
CA GLN A 22 -30.95 -1.37 5.54
C GLN A 22 -30.63 0.06 5.10
N GLN A 23 -29.49 0.28 4.47
CA GLN A 23 -29.14 1.59 3.88
C GLN A 23 -30.10 1.92 2.71
N ARG A 24 -30.43 0.96 1.84
CA ARG A 24 -31.42 1.14 0.77
C ARG A 24 -32.81 1.54 1.33
N GLN A 25 -33.27 0.92 2.41
CA GLN A 25 -34.54 1.29 3.06
C GLN A 25 -34.50 2.67 3.70
N LYS A 26 -33.40 3.08 4.32
CA LYS A 26 -33.22 4.45 4.86
C LYS A 26 -33.22 5.50 3.76
N PHE A 27 -32.58 5.24 2.62
CA PHE A 27 -32.57 6.15 1.46
C PHE A 27 -33.93 6.23 0.77
N ALA A 28 -34.66 5.12 0.64
CA ALA A 28 -36.03 5.10 0.06
C ALA A 28 -37.02 5.90 0.92
N LEU A 29 -36.88 5.88 2.24
CA LEU A 29 -37.69 6.69 3.15
C LEU A 29 -37.32 8.19 3.13
N SER A 30 -36.11 8.55 2.75
CA SER A 30 -35.66 9.94 2.57
C SER A 30 -36.05 10.55 1.22
N SER A 31 -36.26 9.73 0.17
CA SER A 31 -36.57 10.19 -1.17
C SER A 31 -38.05 10.30 -1.48
N ALA A 32 -38.95 9.89 -0.54
CA ALA A 32 -40.42 9.99 -0.69
C ALA A 32 -40.97 11.39 -0.40
N ALA A 33 -40.12 12.42 -0.34
CA ALA A 33 -40.60 13.82 -0.37
C ALA A 33 -40.88 14.22 -1.81
N THR A 34 -42.06 13.81 -2.31
CA THR A 34 -42.67 14.40 -3.50
C THR A 34 -42.72 15.92 -3.34
N PRO A 35 -42.31 16.71 -4.34
CA PRO A 35 -42.43 18.16 -4.25
C PRO A 35 -43.93 18.45 -4.08
N ARG A 36 -44.30 19.05 -2.93
CA ARG A 36 -45.65 19.53 -2.70
C ARG A 36 -45.94 20.56 -3.80
N ARG A 37 -46.78 20.18 -4.77
CA ARG A 37 -47.35 21.08 -5.76
C ARG A 37 -47.81 22.32 -4.98
N ASN A 38 -47.24 23.46 -5.28
CA ASN A 38 -47.62 24.69 -4.59
C ASN A 38 -49.01 25.06 -5.09
N ARG A 39 -50.04 24.56 -4.40
CA ARG A 39 -51.44 24.86 -4.72
C ARG A 39 -51.71 26.38 -4.86
N GLN A 40 -50.91 27.14 -4.12
CA GLN A 40 -51.01 28.60 -4.10
C GLN A 40 -50.67 29.24 -5.46
N THR A 41 -49.66 28.73 -6.19
CA THR A 41 -49.30 29.24 -7.53
C THR A 41 -50.36 28.94 -8.59
N ALA A 42 -51.04 27.77 -8.52
CA ALA A 42 -52.15 27.46 -9.44
C ALA A 42 -53.37 28.32 -9.17
N ASP A 43 -53.70 28.56 -7.88
CA ASP A 43 -54.78 29.43 -7.47
C ASP A 43 -54.50 30.90 -7.85
N ASP A 44 -53.25 31.37 -7.71
CA ASP A 44 -52.83 32.72 -8.09
C ASP A 44 -52.90 32.96 -9.61
N VAL A 45 -52.60 31.98 -10.45
CA VAL A 45 -52.76 32.04 -11.92
C VAL A 45 -54.21 32.10 -12.29
N ASP A 46 -55.09 31.33 -11.63
CA ASP A 46 -56.55 31.33 -11.87
C ASP A 46 -57.17 32.68 -11.47
N VAL A 47 -56.73 33.27 -10.34
CA VAL A 47 -57.12 34.63 -9.92
C VAL A 47 -56.66 35.68 -10.94
N LEU A 48 -55.45 35.57 -11.47
CA LEU A 48 -54.93 36.47 -12.50
C LEU A 48 -55.76 36.35 -13.81
N GLN A 49 -56.16 35.12 -14.20
CA GLN A 49 -57.01 34.90 -15.39
C GLN A 49 -58.40 35.57 -15.27
N HIS A 50 -58.98 35.50 -14.08
CA HIS A 50 -60.32 36.05 -13.84
C HIS A 50 -60.31 37.58 -13.58
N SER A 51 -59.24 38.15 -13.09
CA SER A 51 -59.10 39.55 -12.77
C SER A 51 -58.48 40.43 -13.87
N GLN A 52 -58.12 39.86 -15.02
CA GLN A 52 -57.46 40.60 -16.10
C GLN A 52 -58.35 41.65 -16.79
N ASP A 53 -59.67 41.49 -16.78
CA ASP A 53 -60.63 42.44 -17.41
C ASP A 53 -61.21 43.44 -16.40
N LEU A 54 -60.64 44.63 -16.37
CA LEU A 54 -61.10 45.74 -15.53
C LEU A 54 -62.36 46.42 -16.06
N SER A 55 -62.83 46.07 -17.27
CA SER A 55 -64.02 46.69 -17.88
C SER A 55 -65.33 46.22 -17.25
N GLN A 56 -65.30 45.07 -16.55
CA GLN A 56 -66.50 44.47 -15.93
C GLN A 56 -66.93 45.14 -14.61
N ILE A 57 -66.21 46.16 -14.15
CA ILE A 57 -66.56 46.90 -12.91
C ILE A 57 -67.85 47.70 -13.12
N HIS A 58 -68.96 47.27 -12.44
CA HIS A 58 -70.22 47.96 -12.48
C HIS A 58 -70.36 48.99 -11.40
N PHE A 59 -70.69 50.23 -11.79
CA PHE A 59 -70.92 51.30 -10.86
C PHE A 59 -72.44 51.46 -10.58
N SER A 60 -72.85 51.18 -9.38
CA SER A 60 -74.25 51.42 -8.91
C SER A 60 -74.27 52.47 -7.80
N SER A 61 -75.44 53.14 -7.64
CA SER A 61 -75.69 54.08 -6.57
C SER A 61 -77.02 53.80 -5.92
N HIS A 62 -77.06 53.67 -4.60
CA HIS A 62 -78.29 53.39 -3.82
C HIS A 62 -79.00 54.68 -3.32
N ARG A 63 -78.57 55.88 -3.73
CA ARG A 63 -79.25 57.13 -3.32
C ARG A 63 -80.31 57.58 -4.34
N LYS A 64 -81.61 57.63 -3.89
CA LYS A 64 -82.75 57.88 -4.76
C LYS A 64 -82.91 59.31 -5.34
N VAL A 65 -82.34 60.35 -4.74
CA VAL A 65 -82.61 61.79 -5.18
C VAL A 65 -81.38 62.38 -5.90
N VAL A 66 -80.20 61.95 -5.64
CA VAL A 66 -78.91 62.41 -6.28
C VAL A 66 -78.35 61.38 -7.23
N GLY A 67 -78.99 60.20 -7.34
CA GLY A 67 -78.50 59.04 -8.05
C GLY A 67 -78.28 59.25 -9.54
N GLU A 68 -79.17 59.98 -10.21
CA GLU A 68 -79.09 60.21 -11.66
C GLU A 68 -77.90 61.11 -12.02
N ILE A 69 -77.66 62.19 -11.28
CA ILE A 69 -76.52 63.11 -11.51
C ILE A 69 -75.17 62.38 -11.20
N VAL A 70 -75.16 61.60 -10.14
CA VAL A 70 -73.98 60.80 -9.78
C VAL A 70 -73.74 59.65 -10.82
N THR A 71 -74.81 59.05 -11.33
CA THR A 71 -74.74 58.01 -12.39
C THR A 71 -74.25 58.63 -13.69
N LEU A 72 -74.72 59.86 -14.04
CA LEU A 72 -74.27 60.52 -15.25
C LEU A 72 -72.79 60.97 -15.10
N ALA A 73 -72.39 61.52 -13.98
CA ALA A 73 -71.00 61.87 -13.71
C ALA A 73 -70.09 60.64 -13.76
N LYS A 74 -70.54 59.47 -13.21
CA LYS A 74 -69.84 58.22 -13.31
C LYS A 74 -69.72 57.67 -14.73
N LYS A 75 -70.76 57.87 -15.56
CA LYS A 75 -70.74 57.49 -16.98
C LYS A 75 -69.75 58.31 -17.77
N VAL A 76 -69.71 59.65 -17.54
CA VAL A 76 -68.79 60.55 -18.19
C VAL A 76 -67.34 60.21 -17.78
N LEU A 77 -67.11 60.02 -16.47
CA LEU A 77 -65.79 59.68 -15.94
C LEU A 77 -65.34 58.28 -16.52
N ARG A 78 -66.24 57.37 -16.60
CA ARG A 78 -65.98 56.06 -17.24
C ARG A 78 -65.56 56.25 -18.69
N GLN A 79 -66.25 57.06 -19.48
CA GLN A 79 -65.90 57.28 -20.88
C GLN A 79 -64.55 57.97 -21.02
N LEU A 80 -64.16 58.84 -20.14
CA LEU A 80 -62.83 59.48 -20.12
C LEU A 80 -61.71 58.48 -19.72
N LEU A 81 -62.03 57.52 -18.84
CA LEU A 81 -61.05 56.58 -18.34
C LEU A 81 -60.99 55.28 -19.19
N MET A 82 -62.02 55.05 -20.05
CA MET A 82 -62.07 53.80 -20.87
C MET A 82 -60.80 53.50 -21.63
N PRO A 83 -60.14 54.46 -22.32
CA PRO A 83 -58.90 54.17 -23.04
C PRO A 83 -57.76 53.67 -22.15
N ILE A 84 -57.71 54.17 -20.89
CA ILE A 84 -56.72 53.77 -19.89
C ILE A 84 -57.02 52.36 -19.37
N ILE A 85 -58.33 52.13 -19.06
CA ILE A 85 -58.83 50.81 -18.59
C ILE A 85 -58.59 49.73 -19.63
N GLU A 86 -58.92 49.99 -20.92
CA GLU A 86 -58.69 49.08 -22.01
C GLU A 86 -57.20 48.74 -22.22
N ARG A 87 -56.38 49.78 -22.16
CA ARG A 87 -54.91 49.60 -22.26
C ARG A 87 -54.34 48.76 -21.11
N GLN A 88 -54.81 49.01 -19.90
CA GLN A 88 -54.40 48.27 -18.71
C GLN A 88 -54.90 46.81 -18.75
N SER A 89 -56.15 46.61 -19.17
CA SER A 89 -56.71 45.26 -19.35
C SER A 89 -55.95 44.48 -20.42
N ALA A 90 -55.65 45.12 -21.55
CA ALA A 90 -54.83 44.48 -22.59
C ALA A 90 -53.41 44.11 -22.07
N TYR A 91 -52.75 45.00 -21.29
CA TYR A 91 -51.49 44.72 -20.67
C TYR A 91 -51.54 43.55 -19.68
N ASN A 92 -52.59 43.55 -18.80
CA ASN A 92 -52.79 42.48 -17.83
C ASN A 92 -53.04 41.14 -18.56
N ALA A 93 -53.82 41.12 -19.65
CA ALA A 93 -54.06 39.93 -20.44
C ALA A 93 -52.80 39.33 -21.09
N VAL A 94 -51.88 40.22 -21.54
CA VAL A 94 -50.55 39.78 -22.07
C VAL A 94 -49.71 39.19 -20.96
N ASN A 95 -49.62 39.89 -19.82
CA ASN A 95 -48.84 39.44 -18.67
C ASN A 95 -49.32 38.08 -18.14
N THR A 96 -50.64 37.89 -18.02
CA THR A 96 -51.27 36.64 -17.59
C THR A 96 -50.85 35.49 -18.52
N ARG A 97 -50.91 35.72 -19.83
CA ARG A 97 -50.49 34.67 -20.83
C ARG A 97 -49.01 34.35 -20.72
N VAL A 98 -48.14 35.36 -20.51
CA VAL A 98 -46.68 35.14 -20.34
C VAL A 98 -46.40 34.34 -19.07
N ILE A 99 -47.04 34.72 -17.96
CA ILE A 99 -46.89 34.01 -16.68
C ILE A 99 -47.39 32.57 -16.80
N ALA A 100 -48.56 32.33 -17.38
CA ALA A 100 -49.08 31.00 -17.59
C ALA A 100 -48.13 30.12 -18.45
N TYR A 101 -47.58 30.71 -19.53
CA TYR A 101 -46.58 30.03 -20.36
C TYR A 101 -45.29 29.69 -19.59
N LEU A 102 -44.80 30.63 -18.76
CA LEU A 102 -43.60 30.40 -17.95
C LEU A 102 -43.82 29.29 -16.90
N CYS A 103 -45.00 29.31 -16.23
CA CYS A 103 -45.33 28.25 -15.27
C CYS A 103 -45.39 26.88 -15.94
N GLU A 104 -46.04 26.73 -17.07
CA GLU A 104 -46.08 25.50 -17.83
C GLU A 104 -44.68 25.04 -18.31
N ARG A 105 -43.83 26.02 -18.66
CA ARG A 105 -42.44 25.73 -19.06
C ARG A 105 -41.61 25.25 -17.90
N VAL A 106 -41.74 25.84 -16.70
CA VAL A 106 -41.06 25.42 -15.49
C VAL A 106 -41.52 23.99 -15.09
N GLU A 107 -42.83 23.74 -15.06
CA GLU A 107 -43.36 22.40 -14.75
C GLU A 107 -42.73 21.34 -15.69
N ARG A 108 -42.72 21.57 -17.00
CA ARG A 108 -42.09 20.65 -17.97
C ARG A 108 -40.58 20.46 -17.72
N LEU A 109 -39.84 21.49 -17.31
CA LEU A 109 -38.44 21.40 -17.00
C LEU A 109 -38.22 20.56 -15.73
N GLU A 110 -39.03 20.77 -14.71
CA GLU A 110 -38.98 19.99 -13.47
C GLU A 110 -39.27 18.51 -13.71
N GLU A 111 -40.27 18.19 -14.52
CA GLU A 111 -40.58 16.80 -14.93
C GLU A 111 -39.43 16.16 -15.72
N GLN A 112 -38.85 16.91 -16.67
CA GLN A 112 -37.68 16.43 -17.43
C GLN A 112 -36.45 16.21 -16.53
N GLN A 113 -36.21 17.10 -15.59
CA GLN A 113 -35.12 16.99 -14.64
C GLN A 113 -35.33 15.79 -13.70
N ALA A 114 -36.54 15.57 -13.21
CA ALA A 114 -36.85 14.43 -12.37
C ALA A 114 -36.65 13.09 -13.12
N ALA A 115 -37.14 13.01 -14.37
CA ALA A 115 -36.97 11.81 -15.20
C ALA A 115 -35.47 11.53 -15.52
N ALA A 116 -34.68 12.57 -15.82
CA ALA A 116 -33.25 12.45 -16.05
C ALA A 116 -32.50 11.97 -14.80
N LEU A 117 -32.90 12.47 -13.62
CA LEU A 117 -32.30 12.06 -12.35
C LEU A 117 -32.63 10.59 -12.02
N GLU A 118 -33.84 10.15 -12.28
CA GLU A 118 -34.24 8.73 -12.12
C GLU A 118 -33.46 7.81 -13.07
N ALA A 119 -33.29 8.21 -14.33
CA ALA A 119 -32.53 7.45 -15.29
C ALA A 119 -31.06 7.32 -14.86
N LEU A 120 -30.44 8.40 -14.41
CA LEU A 120 -29.04 8.39 -13.91
C LEU A 120 -28.88 7.49 -12.68
N ARG A 121 -29.85 7.51 -11.76
CA ARG A 121 -29.85 6.61 -10.60
C ARG A 121 -29.98 5.15 -10.97
N ALA A 122 -30.81 4.85 -11.98
CA ALA A 122 -30.95 3.49 -12.49
C ALA A 122 -29.65 2.98 -13.14
N GLU A 123 -28.99 3.82 -13.94
CA GLU A 123 -27.67 3.49 -14.53
C GLU A 123 -26.60 3.27 -13.47
N GLU A 124 -26.50 4.16 -12.47
CA GLU A 124 -25.55 4.02 -11.36
C GLU A 124 -25.79 2.71 -10.59
N THR A 125 -27.05 2.38 -10.32
CA THR A 125 -27.37 1.14 -9.60
C THR A 125 -26.99 -0.10 -10.42
N ALA A 126 -27.29 -0.11 -11.71
CA ALA A 126 -26.92 -1.20 -12.61
C ALA A 126 -25.41 -1.37 -12.74
N PHE A 127 -24.67 -0.26 -12.81
CA PHE A 127 -23.21 -0.27 -12.84
C PHE A 127 -22.61 -0.85 -11.56
N LEU A 128 -23.12 -0.43 -10.38
CA LEU A 128 -22.65 -0.95 -9.09
C LEU A 128 -22.96 -2.45 -8.93
N GLU A 129 -24.10 -2.92 -9.39
CA GLU A 129 -24.45 -4.34 -9.37
C GLU A 129 -23.52 -5.17 -10.27
N ALA A 130 -23.24 -4.70 -11.50
CA ALA A 130 -22.31 -5.37 -12.41
C ALA A 130 -20.86 -5.39 -11.88
N LEU A 131 -20.43 -4.30 -11.23
CA LEU A 131 -19.11 -4.23 -10.59
C LEU A 131 -19.03 -5.22 -9.42
N GLN A 132 -20.06 -5.30 -8.61
CA GLN A 132 -20.13 -6.22 -7.48
C GLN A 132 -20.10 -7.69 -7.93
N GLU A 133 -20.83 -8.06 -8.97
CA GLU A 133 -20.78 -9.41 -9.56
C GLU A 133 -19.38 -9.76 -10.10
N THR A 134 -18.76 -8.79 -10.78
CA THR A 134 -17.39 -8.97 -11.31
C THR A 134 -16.39 -9.19 -10.19
N MET A 135 -16.45 -8.40 -9.12
CA MET A 135 -15.58 -8.53 -7.95
C MET A 135 -15.78 -9.87 -7.23
N ILE A 136 -17.02 -10.30 -7.04
CA ILE A 136 -17.33 -11.60 -6.43
C ILE A 136 -16.73 -12.73 -7.26
N GLY A 137 -16.93 -12.72 -8.58
CA GLY A 137 -16.35 -13.72 -9.47
C GLY A 137 -14.82 -13.75 -9.48
N GLN A 138 -14.17 -12.59 -9.33
CA GLN A 138 -12.70 -12.54 -9.19
C GLN A 138 -12.23 -13.09 -7.85
N LEU A 139 -12.90 -12.76 -6.75
CA LEU A 139 -12.59 -13.29 -5.42
C LEU A 139 -12.76 -14.80 -5.34
N GLU A 140 -13.80 -15.36 -5.93
CA GLU A 140 -14.02 -16.80 -6.00
C GLU A 140 -12.91 -17.50 -6.81
N ARG A 141 -12.50 -16.94 -7.95
CA ARG A 141 -11.38 -17.47 -8.75
C ARG A 141 -10.06 -17.43 -7.99
N LEU A 142 -9.77 -16.32 -7.31
CA LEU A 142 -8.58 -16.19 -6.46
C LEU A 142 -8.61 -17.21 -5.32
N GLY A 143 -9.73 -17.38 -4.65
CA GLY A 143 -9.91 -18.40 -3.60
C GLY A 143 -9.67 -19.82 -4.12
N GLN A 144 -10.19 -20.16 -5.29
CA GLN A 144 -9.94 -21.47 -5.92
C GLN A 144 -8.47 -21.65 -6.31
N GLN A 145 -7.81 -20.60 -6.85
CA GLN A 145 -6.39 -20.67 -7.19
C GLN A 145 -5.52 -20.83 -5.94
N GLN A 146 -5.82 -20.10 -4.87
CA GLN A 146 -5.09 -20.25 -3.59
C GLN A 146 -5.29 -21.63 -2.97
N ALA A 147 -6.50 -22.17 -3.00
CA ALA A 147 -6.76 -23.52 -2.50
C ALA A 147 -6.00 -24.59 -3.30
N ALA A 148 -5.98 -24.47 -4.63
CA ALA A 148 -5.23 -25.38 -5.49
C ALA A 148 -3.71 -25.27 -5.26
N ALA A 149 -3.17 -24.05 -5.09
CA ALA A 149 -1.76 -23.82 -4.80
C ALA A 149 -1.35 -24.37 -3.43
N LEU A 150 -2.19 -24.18 -2.40
CA LEU A 150 -1.99 -24.77 -1.07
C LEU A 150 -1.97 -26.29 -1.11
N GLN A 151 -2.88 -26.90 -1.87
CA GLN A 151 -2.94 -28.34 -2.03
C GLN A 151 -1.72 -28.88 -2.76
N ALA A 152 -1.25 -28.19 -3.82
CA ALA A 152 -0.02 -28.55 -4.53
C ALA A 152 1.20 -28.45 -3.61
N LEU A 153 1.31 -27.37 -2.82
CA LEU A 153 2.39 -27.18 -1.85
C LEU A 153 2.39 -28.27 -0.76
N GLN A 154 1.21 -28.67 -0.27
CA GLN A 154 1.10 -29.76 0.71
C GLN A 154 1.57 -31.09 0.14
N VAL A 155 1.24 -31.40 -1.12
CA VAL A 155 1.69 -32.59 -1.81
C VAL A 155 3.22 -32.56 -2.00
N GLU A 156 3.78 -31.43 -2.37
CA GLU A 156 5.22 -31.25 -2.57
C GLU A 156 5.98 -31.38 -1.25
N VAL A 157 5.53 -30.72 -0.18
CA VAL A 157 6.10 -30.85 1.18
C VAL A 157 6.02 -32.32 1.67
N ALA A 158 4.90 -32.99 1.42
CA ALA A 158 4.77 -34.42 1.78
C ALA A 158 5.74 -35.29 0.99
N THR A 159 5.99 -34.96 -0.29
CA THR A 159 6.92 -35.68 -1.16
C THR A 159 8.37 -35.44 -0.72
N GLN A 160 8.76 -34.18 -0.47
CA GLN A 160 10.07 -33.83 0.06
C GLN A 160 10.34 -34.49 1.43
N ASN A 161 9.36 -34.50 2.32
CA ASN A 161 9.48 -35.18 3.60
C ASN A 161 9.65 -36.69 3.46
N ARG A 162 8.99 -37.33 2.47
CA ARG A 162 9.20 -38.76 2.17
C ARG A 162 10.61 -39.02 1.63
N GLN A 163 11.09 -38.16 0.72
CA GLN A 163 12.46 -38.26 0.17
C GLN A 163 13.50 -38.04 1.28
N ARG A 164 13.35 -37.03 2.12
CA ARG A 164 14.23 -36.79 3.26
C ARG A 164 14.27 -37.97 4.22
N ARG A 165 13.12 -38.54 4.61
CA ARG A 165 13.08 -39.74 5.46
C ARG A 165 13.67 -40.98 4.77
N ALA A 166 13.60 -41.08 3.43
CA ALA A 166 14.24 -42.13 2.71
C ALA A 166 15.76 -41.97 2.71
N GLN A 167 16.26 -40.75 2.52
CA GLN A 167 17.69 -40.40 2.62
C GLN A 167 18.22 -40.61 4.04
N GLU A 168 17.51 -40.17 5.07
CA GLU A 168 17.86 -40.38 6.48
C GLU A 168 17.99 -41.88 6.80
N ARG A 169 17.04 -42.72 6.30
CA ARG A 169 17.11 -44.17 6.49
C ARG A 169 18.24 -44.82 5.68
N HIS A 170 18.53 -44.30 4.48
CA HIS A 170 19.65 -44.76 3.68
C HIS A 170 20.97 -44.40 4.34
N LEU A 171 21.12 -43.20 4.81
CA LEU A 171 22.30 -42.72 5.55
C LEU A 171 22.49 -43.49 6.88
N ALA A 172 21.40 -43.74 7.65
CA ALA A 172 21.48 -44.54 8.86
C ALA A 172 21.96 -45.97 8.56
N ARG A 173 21.48 -46.57 7.45
CA ARG A 173 21.92 -47.92 7.02
C ARG A 173 23.38 -47.93 6.59
N LEU A 174 23.83 -46.88 5.84
CA LEU A 174 25.23 -46.74 5.45
C LEU A 174 26.15 -46.53 6.68
N LEU A 175 25.69 -45.75 7.67
CA LEU A 175 26.43 -45.55 8.93
C LEU A 175 26.49 -46.82 9.77
N GLU A 176 25.43 -47.64 9.78
CA GLU A 176 25.39 -48.93 10.45
C GLU A 176 26.35 -49.95 9.73
N GLU A 177 26.31 -50.00 8.40
CA GLU A 177 27.23 -50.81 7.59
C GLU A 177 28.69 -50.32 7.72
N ALA A 178 28.93 -48.99 7.77
CA ALA A 178 30.24 -48.40 8.01
C ALA A 178 30.72 -48.69 9.44
N GLY A 179 29.84 -48.58 10.44
CA GLY A 179 30.15 -48.94 11.82
C GLY A 179 30.55 -50.40 12.00
N HIS A 180 29.98 -51.34 11.18
CA HIS A 180 30.38 -52.74 11.16
C HIS A 180 31.68 -53.01 10.39
N ARG A 181 32.09 -52.10 9.49
CA ARG A 181 33.32 -52.24 8.67
C ARG A 181 34.49 -51.42 9.19
N LEU A 182 34.22 -50.34 9.93
CA LEU A 182 35.27 -49.47 10.53
C LEU A 182 35.57 -50.00 11.93
N THR A 183 36.75 -50.49 12.10
CA THR A 183 37.31 -50.90 13.41
C THR A 183 37.71 -49.68 14.26
N GLU A 184 37.69 -48.47 13.70
CA GLU A 184 37.98 -47.21 14.38
C GLU A 184 36.90 -46.14 14.09
N PRO A 185 36.49 -45.31 15.07
CA PRO A 185 35.59 -44.19 14.82
C PRO A 185 36.22 -43.18 13.87
N LEU A 186 35.40 -42.55 13.00
CA LEU A 186 35.83 -41.44 12.11
C LEU A 186 36.62 -40.42 12.92
N HIS A 187 37.82 -40.13 12.51
CA HIS A 187 38.62 -39.09 13.12
C HIS A 187 37.94 -37.73 12.94
N GLN A 188 38.09 -36.87 13.92
CA GLN A 188 37.47 -35.51 13.95
C GLN A 188 37.77 -34.74 12.66
N GLU A 189 38.94 -34.93 12.06
CA GLU A 189 39.34 -34.36 10.75
C GLU A 189 38.49 -34.85 9.57
N GLN A 190 38.06 -36.11 9.58
CA GLN A 190 37.18 -36.65 8.50
C GLN A 190 35.76 -36.13 8.60
N VAL A 191 35.23 -35.99 9.80
CA VAL A 191 33.93 -35.33 10.04
C VAL A 191 33.96 -33.87 9.61
N GLN A 192 35.04 -33.18 9.90
CA GLN A 192 35.25 -31.81 9.51
C GLN A 192 35.39 -31.65 7.99
N ALA A 193 36.10 -32.57 7.31
CA ALA A 193 36.24 -32.55 5.86
C ALA A 193 34.89 -32.77 5.14
N LEU A 194 34.02 -33.66 5.67
CA LEU A 194 32.67 -33.90 5.13
C LEU A 194 31.79 -32.63 5.30
N ALA A 195 31.83 -31.97 6.48
CA ALA A 195 31.11 -30.76 6.71
C ALA A 195 31.61 -29.60 5.81
N GLU A 196 32.91 -29.52 5.55
CA GLU A 196 33.48 -28.54 4.63
C GLU A 196 33.06 -28.78 3.17
N GLU A 197 32.92 -30.03 2.74
CA GLU A 197 32.47 -30.37 1.38
C GLU A 197 30.97 -30.06 1.19
N GLU A 198 30.15 -30.34 2.21
CA GLU A 198 28.73 -29.96 2.21
C GLU A 198 28.57 -28.43 2.14
N GLN A 199 29.38 -27.68 2.90
CA GLN A 199 29.38 -26.23 2.85
C GLN A 199 29.83 -25.69 1.49
N ARG A 200 30.84 -26.28 0.83
CA ARG A 200 31.27 -25.89 -0.52
C ARG A 200 30.15 -26.08 -1.55
N THR A 201 29.38 -27.15 -1.42
CA THR A 201 28.24 -27.41 -2.32
C THR A 201 27.16 -26.30 -2.17
N LEU A 202 26.88 -25.87 -0.94
CA LEU A 202 25.97 -24.77 -0.66
C LEU A 202 26.56 -23.43 -1.16
N ASP A 203 27.82 -23.16 -0.90
CA ASP A 203 28.50 -21.95 -1.35
C ASP A 203 28.43 -21.80 -2.89
N ALA A 204 28.62 -22.90 -3.62
CA ALA A 204 28.52 -22.91 -5.08
C ALA A 204 27.10 -22.66 -5.59
N PHE A 205 26.07 -23.07 -4.85
CA PHE A 205 24.67 -22.81 -5.19
C PHE A 205 24.34 -21.32 -5.09
N PHE A 206 24.89 -20.60 -4.10
CA PHE A 206 24.54 -19.19 -3.89
C PHE A 206 25.14 -18.24 -4.93
N VAL A 207 26.19 -18.62 -5.66
CA VAL A 207 26.75 -17.77 -6.73
C VAL A 207 25.71 -17.47 -7.84
N PRO A 208 25.17 -18.49 -8.55
CA PRO A 208 24.14 -18.25 -9.56
C PRO A 208 22.81 -17.74 -8.95
N PHE A 209 22.52 -18.04 -7.68
CA PHE A 209 21.36 -17.52 -6.98
C PHE A 209 21.43 -16.00 -6.86
N ASP A 210 22.54 -15.46 -6.40
CA ASP A 210 22.75 -14.03 -6.27
C ASP A 210 22.71 -13.30 -7.61
N GLU A 211 23.27 -13.89 -8.67
CA GLU A 211 23.19 -13.33 -10.01
C GLU A 211 21.74 -13.22 -10.50
N HIS A 212 20.94 -14.23 -10.22
CA HIS A 212 19.56 -14.32 -10.71
C HIS A 212 18.60 -13.42 -9.92
N PHE A 213 18.69 -13.39 -8.61
CA PHE A 213 17.70 -12.73 -7.74
C PHE A 213 18.10 -11.34 -7.25
N ARG A 214 19.40 -11.07 -7.05
CA ARG A 214 19.86 -9.74 -6.57
C ARG A 214 20.08 -8.71 -7.68
N GLY A 215 20.30 -9.18 -8.91
CA GLY A 215 20.50 -8.35 -10.09
C GLY A 215 21.98 -8.09 -10.42
N SER A 216 22.21 -7.20 -11.42
CA SER A 216 23.57 -6.90 -11.89
C SER A 216 24.38 -6.12 -10.84
N ARG A 217 25.71 -6.29 -10.88
CA ARG A 217 26.65 -5.57 -9.99
C ARG A 217 26.45 -4.05 -10.06
N GLU A 218 26.26 -3.51 -11.26
CA GLU A 218 26.04 -2.08 -11.49
C GLU A 218 24.75 -1.60 -10.85
N ALA A 219 23.66 -2.36 -10.96
CA ALA A 219 22.38 -2.01 -10.35
C ALA A 219 22.47 -2.02 -8.81
N ILE A 220 23.24 -2.94 -8.23
CA ILE A 220 23.46 -2.99 -6.80
C ILE A 220 24.31 -1.80 -6.36
N LYS A 221 25.45 -1.52 -7.03
CA LYS A 221 26.28 -0.35 -6.73
C LYS A 221 25.49 0.96 -6.78
N GLU A 222 24.62 1.11 -7.78
CA GLU A 222 23.78 2.32 -7.88
C GLU A 222 22.80 2.45 -6.70
N ARG A 223 22.17 1.36 -6.28
CA ARG A 223 21.31 1.36 -5.08
C ARG A 223 22.05 1.72 -3.80
N LEU A 224 23.30 1.28 -3.64
CA LEU A 224 24.09 1.50 -2.45
C LEU A 224 24.72 2.90 -2.36
N ARG A 225 24.76 3.68 -3.47
CA ARG A 225 25.28 5.06 -3.48
C ARG A 225 24.61 5.99 -2.48
N ILE A 226 23.37 5.72 -2.10
CA ILE A 226 22.60 6.53 -1.13
C ILE A 226 23.27 6.58 0.25
N TYR A 227 24.16 5.63 0.57
CA TYR A 227 24.86 5.56 1.85
C TYR A 227 26.18 6.35 1.88
N LEU A 228 26.74 6.72 0.72
CA LEU A 228 28.01 7.45 0.65
C LEU A 228 28.00 8.79 1.41
N PRO A 229 26.95 9.64 1.31
CA PRO A 229 26.89 10.87 2.09
C PRO A 229 26.88 10.63 3.59
N ILE A 230 26.26 9.54 4.06
CA ILE A 230 26.17 9.16 5.48
C ILE A 230 27.55 8.77 6.01
N LEU A 231 28.33 8.02 5.22
CA LEU A 231 29.71 7.68 5.56
C LEU A 231 30.60 8.93 5.60
N GLY A 232 30.39 9.87 4.68
CA GLY A 232 31.08 11.16 4.66
C GLY A 232 30.82 11.99 5.93
N GLU A 233 29.55 12.07 6.35
CA GLU A 233 29.15 12.74 7.60
C GLU A 233 29.79 12.09 8.83
N ALA A 234 29.87 10.76 8.85
CA ALA A 234 30.51 9.99 9.93
C ALA A 234 32.04 10.01 9.84
N LYS A 235 32.65 10.60 8.80
CA LYS A 235 34.07 10.55 8.48
C LYS A 235 34.64 9.12 8.46
N ALA A 236 33.82 8.19 7.97
CA ALA A 236 34.20 6.79 7.79
C ALA A 236 35.02 6.60 6.50
N GLY A 237 35.79 5.52 6.41
CA GLY A 237 36.58 5.20 5.23
C GLY A 237 37.95 5.88 5.21
N LEU A 238 38.35 6.59 6.28
CA LEU A 238 39.70 7.08 6.47
C LEU A 238 40.60 5.96 6.99
N HIS A 239 41.92 6.14 6.89
CA HIS A 239 42.89 5.13 7.33
C HIS A 239 42.78 4.77 8.83
N ASP A 240 42.48 5.75 9.66
CA ASP A 240 42.23 5.59 11.11
C ASP A 240 40.79 5.23 11.46
N ARG A 241 39.87 5.30 10.50
CA ARG A 241 38.44 5.03 10.63
C ARG A 241 37.90 4.20 9.47
N PRO A 242 38.48 3.00 9.22
CA PRO A 242 38.06 2.15 8.11
C PRO A 242 36.62 1.67 8.25
N ILE A 243 36.07 1.16 7.15
CA ILE A 243 34.76 0.58 7.08
C ILE A 243 34.84 -0.95 7.11
N LEU A 244 33.95 -1.59 7.83
CA LEU A 244 33.79 -3.03 7.80
C LEU A 244 32.44 -3.37 7.18
N ASP A 245 32.47 -4.17 6.12
CA ASP A 245 31.26 -4.71 5.47
C ASP A 245 31.07 -6.18 5.86
N LEU A 246 29.94 -6.45 6.52
CA LEU A 246 29.59 -7.77 7.04
C LEU A 246 28.70 -8.50 6.03
N GLY A 247 29.08 -9.74 5.65
CA GLY A 247 28.40 -10.47 4.59
C GLY A 247 28.59 -9.76 3.24
N CYS A 248 29.85 -9.47 2.88
CA CYS A 248 30.14 -8.63 1.71
C CYS A 248 29.76 -9.27 0.36
N GLY A 249 29.40 -10.55 0.34
CA GLY A 249 28.96 -11.25 -0.86
C GLY A 249 29.95 -11.11 -2.02
N ARG A 250 29.44 -10.70 -3.20
CA ARG A 250 30.25 -10.47 -4.42
C ARG A 250 31.10 -9.19 -4.37
N GLY A 251 31.00 -8.37 -3.31
CA GLY A 251 31.86 -7.21 -3.06
C GLY A 251 31.45 -5.91 -3.77
N GLU A 252 30.23 -5.77 -4.26
CA GLU A 252 29.77 -4.56 -4.99
C GLU A 252 29.90 -3.28 -4.14
N TRP A 253 29.63 -3.38 -2.84
CA TRP A 253 29.79 -2.28 -1.91
C TRP A 253 31.27 -1.91 -1.73
N LEU A 254 32.13 -2.91 -1.59
CA LEU A 254 33.57 -2.70 -1.45
C LEU A 254 34.19 -2.07 -2.70
N GLU A 255 33.74 -2.48 -3.91
CA GLU A 255 34.15 -1.83 -5.16
C GLU A 255 33.74 -0.35 -5.19
N LEU A 256 32.49 -0.04 -4.78
CA LEU A 256 32.00 1.33 -4.73
C LEU A 256 32.82 2.16 -3.75
N LEU A 257 33.10 1.65 -2.54
CA LEU A 257 33.91 2.31 -1.54
C LEU A 257 35.36 2.53 -2.03
N GLN A 258 35.95 1.53 -2.69
CA GLN A 258 37.27 1.63 -3.28
C GLN A 258 37.36 2.72 -4.37
N ALA A 259 36.34 2.80 -5.22
CA ALA A 259 36.24 3.84 -6.26
C ALA A 259 36.11 5.25 -5.67
N GLU A 260 35.50 5.39 -4.49
CA GLU A 260 35.42 6.65 -3.74
C GLU A 260 36.64 6.92 -2.85
N GLY A 261 37.67 6.07 -2.94
CA GLY A 261 38.91 6.23 -2.18
C GLY A 261 38.81 5.91 -0.68
N MET A 262 37.77 5.21 -0.26
CA MET A 262 37.51 4.85 1.13
C MET A 262 38.18 3.53 1.50
N GLN A 263 38.78 3.47 2.71
CA GLN A 263 39.35 2.24 3.25
C GLN A 263 38.26 1.33 3.79
N ALA A 264 38.12 0.15 3.20
CA ALA A 264 37.12 -0.83 3.60
C ALA A 264 37.65 -2.25 3.60
N THR A 265 37.11 -3.09 4.47
CA THR A 265 37.35 -4.53 4.52
C THR A 265 36.03 -5.25 4.52
N GLY A 266 35.88 -6.30 3.71
CA GLY A 266 34.74 -7.18 3.70
C GLY A 266 34.97 -8.45 4.49
N VAL A 267 33.89 -9.02 5.01
CA VAL A 267 33.90 -10.33 5.67
C VAL A 267 32.75 -11.17 5.10
N ASP A 268 33.08 -12.38 4.66
CA ASP A 268 32.05 -13.34 4.23
C ASP A 268 32.48 -14.76 4.58
N ARG A 269 31.51 -15.66 4.78
CA ARG A 269 31.75 -17.08 5.02
C ARG A 269 31.90 -17.87 3.73
N ASN A 270 31.29 -17.40 2.65
CA ASN A 270 31.35 -18.06 1.35
C ASN A 270 32.73 -17.86 0.71
N ARG A 271 33.53 -18.95 0.73
CA ARG A 271 34.90 -18.91 0.22
C ARG A 271 34.98 -18.62 -1.28
N VAL A 272 33.96 -19.01 -2.06
CA VAL A 272 33.94 -18.77 -3.51
C VAL A 272 33.80 -17.27 -3.79
N LEU A 273 32.85 -16.61 -3.11
CA LEU A 273 32.63 -15.16 -3.24
C LEU A 273 33.84 -14.35 -2.72
N VAL A 274 34.43 -14.78 -1.61
CA VAL A 274 35.67 -14.15 -1.08
C VAL A 274 36.82 -14.24 -2.08
N GLU A 275 36.99 -15.38 -2.75
CA GLU A 275 38.04 -15.53 -3.76
C GLU A 275 37.78 -14.68 -5.00
N GLU A 276 36.53 -14.57 -5.41
CA GLU A 276 36.09 -13.64 -6.48
C GLU A 276 36.42 -12.18 -6.07
N CYS A 277 36.05 -11.73 -4.88
CA CYS A 277 36.39 -10.41 -4.38
C CYS A 277 37.91 -10.11 -4.41
N ARG A 278 38.74 -11.09 -4.05
CA ARG A 278 40.18 -10.95 -4.12
C ARG A 278 40.72 -10.77 -5.54
N GLN A 279 40.10 -11.44 -6.53
CA GLN A 279 40.43 -11.26 -7.96
C GLN A 279 40.11 -9.84 -8.45
N TYR A 280 39.13 -9.18 -7.85
CA TYR A 280 38.82 -7.75 -8.07
C TYR A 280 39.72 -6.82 -7.25
N GLY A 281 40.72 -7.34 -6.51
CA GLY A 281 41.64 -6.52 -5.69
C GLY A 281 41.01 -5.96 -4.42
N LEU A 282 39.92 -6.53 -3.95
CA LEU A 282 39.24 -6.11 -2.72
C LEU A 282 39.86 -6.76 -1.47
N THR A 283 39.87 -6.03 -0.38
CA THR A 283 40.33 -6.54 0.91
C THR A 283 39.22 -7.30 1.60
N VAL A 284 39.35 -8.62 1.69
CA VAL A 284 38.27 -9.49 2.23
C VAL A 284 38.84 -10.62 3.09
N ALA A 285 38.10 -11.01 4.14
CA ALA A 285 38.37 -12.14 5.01
C ALA A 285 37.31 -13.24 4.91
N ALA A 286 37.77 -14.49 4.72
CA ALA A 286 36.90 -15.66 4.68
C ALA A 286 36.68 -16.19 6.11
N THR A 287 35.71 -15.62 6.83
CA THR A 287 35.41 -15.99 8.22
C THR A 287 33.99 -15.60 8.62
N ASP A 288 33.56 -16.07 9.78
CA ASP A 288 32.30 -15.66 10.40
C ASP A 288 32.38 -14.20 10.88
N MET A 289 31.32 -13.42 10.59
CA MET A 289 31.26 -11.97 10.88
C MET A 289 31.38 -11.64 12.36
N LEU A 290 30.76 -12.43 13.26
CA LEU A 290 30.88 -12.21 14.70
C LEU A 290 32.26 -12.55 15.19
N THR A 291 32.83 -13.64 14.72
CA THR A 291 34.23 -14.05 15.05
C THR A 291 35.19 -12.96 14.64
N TYR A 292 35.02 -12.37 13.46
CA TYR A 292 35.85 -11.26 12.98
C TYR A 292 35.71 -10.01 13.87
N LEU A 293 34.45 -9.59 14.12
CA LEU A 293 34.17 -8.43 14.97
C LEU A 293 34.77 -8.55 16.38
N CYS A 294 34.56 -9.72 17.02
CA CYS A 294 35.14 -9.99 18.35
C CYS A 294 36.66 -9.88 18.39
N GLY A 295 37.32 -10.14 17.26
CA GLY A 295 38.81 -9.99 17.15
C GLY A 295 39.28 -8.55 16.97
N LEU A 296 38.39 -7.59 16.68
CA LEU A 296 38.77 -6.18 16.49
C LEU A 296 38.87 -5.43 17.81
N ARG A 297 39.74 -4.40 17.83
CA ARG A 297 39.84 -3.51 18.95
C ARG A 297 38.61 -2.62 19.09
N GLU A 298 38.30 -2.22 20.30
CA GLU A 298 37.30 -1.20 20.58
C GLU A 298 37.65 0.11 19.86
N SER A 299 36.64 0.83 19.36
CA SER A 299 36.80 2.14 18.72
C SER A 299 37.81 2.12 17.55
N SER A 300 37.76 1.10 16.71
CA SER A 300 38.69 0.90 15.59
C SER A 300 38.07 1.13 14.20
N LEU A 301 36.74 1.30 14.10
CA LEU A 301 36.02 1.43 12.82
C LEU A 301 35.27 2.76 12.74
N GLY A 302 35.26 3.37 11.54
CA GLY A 302 34.42 4.53 11.23
C GLY A 302 32.99 4.15 10.88
N ALA A 303 32.79 2.98 10.26
CA ALA A 303 31.47 2.43 9.98
C ALA A 303 31.47 0.91 10.01
N VAL A 304 30.33 0.34 10.32
CA VAL A 304 29.98 -1.06 10.12
C VAL A 304 28.74 -1.11 9.22
N THR A 305 28.85 -1.83 8.11
CA THR A 305 27.75 -2.02 7.17
C THR A 305 27.37 -3.50 7.07
N GLY A 306 26.13 -3.77 6.75
CA GLY A 306 25.65 -5.11 6.49
C GLY A 306 24.35 -5.06 5.70
N PHE A 307 24.40 -5.58 4.49
CA PHE A 307 23.29 -5.55 3.56
C PHE A 307 22.74 -6.95 3.37
N GLN A 308 21.45 -7.14 3.67
CA GLN A 308 20.77 -8.43 3.54
C GLN A 308 21.47 -9.55 4.36
N ILE A 309 21.76 -9.26 5.62
CA ILE A 309 22.40 -10.23 6.54
C ILE A 309 21.55 -10.50 7.80
N SER A 310 20.81 -9.51 8.27
CA SER A 310 20.10 -9.57 9.55
C SER A 310 19.02 -10.67 9.57
N GLU A 311 18.37 -10.90 8.46
CA GLU A 311 17.32 -11.91 8.25
C GLU A 311 17.83 -13.35 8.31
N HIS A 312 19.14 -13.55 8.14
CA HIS A 312 19.78 -14.87 8.25
C HIS A 312 20.17 -15.24 9.68
N LEU A 313 20.20 -14.26 10.59
CA LEU A 313 20.68 -14.45 11.95
C LEU A 313 19.54 -14.88 12.90
N PRO A 314 19.82 -15.79 13.85
CA PRO A 314 19.02 -15.90 15.05
C PRO A 314 18.96 -14.57 15.80
N PHE A 315 17.83 -14.25 16.42
CA PHE A 315 17.64 -12.96 17.09
C PHE A 315 18.71 -12.66 18.15
N GLU A 316 19.12 -13.67 18.91
CA GLU A 316 20.17 -13.55 19.91
C GLU A 316 21.55 -13.21 19.29
N MET A 317 21.84 -13.74 18.10
CA MET A 317 23.06 -13.41 17.37
C MET A 317 23.01 -12.00 16.80
N MET A 318 21.84 -11.54 16.36
CA MET A 318 21.63 -10.17 15.92
C MET A 318 21.90 -9.18 17.08
N LEU A 319 21.44 -9.48 18.29
CA LEU A 319 21.74 -8.66 19.46
C LEU A 319 23.25 -8.59 19.76
N LYS A 320 23.95 -9.73 19.70
CA LYS A 320 25.43 -9.77 19.84
C LYS A 320 26.14 -8.99 18.74
N LEU A 321 25.63 -9.06 17.50
CA LEU A 321 26.14 -8.28 16.38
C LEU A 321 26.06 -6.77 16.67
N LEU A 322 24.93 -6.31 17.19
CA LEU A 322 24.73 -4.90 17.60
C LEU A 322 25.68 -4.51 18.74
N ASP A 323 25.88 -5.36 19.74
CA ASP A 323 26.82 -5.10 20.84
C ASP A 323 28.24 -4.92 20.34
N GLU A 324 28.73 -5.85 19.53
CA GLU A 324 30.05 -5.80 18.96
C GLU A 324 30.21 -4.62 17.99
N THR A 325 29.16 -4.31 17.21
CA THR A 325 29.15 -3.13 16.34
C THR A 325 29.33 -1.84 17.15
N VAL A 326 28.59 -1.67 18.24
CA VAL A 326 28.80 -0.49 19.14
C VAL A 326 30.15 -0.46 19.71
N ARG A 327 30.71 -1.59 20.15
CA ARG A 327 32.06 -1.68 20.73
C ARG A 327 33.17 -1.24 19.76
N VAL A 328 33.09 -1.70 18.49
CA VAL A 328 34.16 -1.44 17.52
C VAL A 328 34.06 -0.08 16.83
N LEU A 329 32.87 0.53 16.77
CA LEU A 329 32.70 1.86 16.19
C LEU A 329 33.46 2.93 16.99
N HIS A 330 34.12 3.86 16.31
CA HIS A 330 34.59 5.12 16.91
C HIS A 330 33.40 5.97 17.41
N PRO A 331 33.59 6.84 18.41
CA PRO A 331 32.62 7.89 18.68
C PRO A 331 32.33 8.71 17.42
N GLY A 332 31.04 8.88 17.11
CA GLY A 332 30.55 9.46 15.87
C GLY A 332 30.51 8.52 14.67
N GLY A 333 31.03 7.29 14.81
CA GLY A 333 30.95 6.25 13.79
C GLY A 333 29.50 5.76 13.57
N VAL A 334 29.22 5.16 12.42
CA VAL A 334 27.87 4.79 11.98
C VAL A 334 27.74 3.28 11.70
N ALA A 335 26.64 2.70 12.14
CA ALA A 335 26.17 1.38 11.72
C ALA A 335 25.06 1.52 10.67
N ILE A 336 25.11 0.72 9.60
CA ILE A 336 24.12 0.68 8.53
C ILE A 336 23.74 -0.79 8.30
N PHE A 337 22.49 -1.16 8.60
CA PHE A 337 21.97 -2.49 8.36
C PHE A 337 20.71 -2.42 7.50
N GLU A 338 20.78 -2.98 6.28
CA GLU A 338 19.66 -3.08 5.36
C GLU A 338 19.13 -4.52 5.32
N THR A 339 17.82 -4.68 5.28
CA THR A 339 17.13 -5.98 5.30
C THR A 339 15.75 -5.85 4.61
N PRO A 340 15.13 -6.95 4.14
CA PRO A 340 13.80 -6.92 3.53
C PRO A 340 12.74 -6.30 4.45
N ASN A 341 11.83 -5.52 3.87
CA ASN A 341 10.79 -4.80 4.61
C ASN A 341 9.51 -5.64 4.76
N PRO A 342 9.22 -6.22 5.93
CA PRO A 342 8.02 -7.02 6.11
C PRO A 342 6.71 -6.22 6.17
N GLN A 343 6.75 -4.89 6.11
CA GLN A 343 5.54 -4.07 5.96
C GLN A 343 5.00 -4.13 4.53
N ASN A 344 5.86 -4.44 3.55
CA ASN A 344 5.43 -4.70 2.19
C ASN A 344 4.87 -6.12 2.10
N VAL A 345 3.61 -6.24 1.65
CA VAL A 345 2.90 -7.53 1.61
C VAL A 345 3.55 -8.52 0.64
N LEU A 346 4.00 -8.08 -0.54
CA LEU A 346 4.67 -8.95 -1.50
C LEU A 346 6.00 -9.47 -0.97
N VAL A 347 6.76 -8.62 -0.28
CA VAL A 347 8.00 -9.03 0.39
C VAL A 347 7.71 -10.06 1.48
N SER A 348 6.79 -9.76 2.40
CA SER A 348 6.54 -10.60 3.57
C SER A 348 5.86 -11.94 3.26
N THR A 349 5.16 -12.05 2.12
CA THR A 349 4.42 -13.26 1.75
C THR A 349 5.12 -14.12 0.69
N HIS A 350 5.99 -13.54 -0.11
CA HIS A 350 6.62 -14.23 -1.25
C HIS A 350 8.12 -13.99 -1.36
N GLU A 351 8.57 -12.73 -1.58
CA GLU A 351 9.98 -12.45 -1.92
C GLU A 351 10.94 -12.83 -0.80
N PHE A 352 10.54 -12.67 0.46
CA PHE A 352 11.35 -13.07 1.62
C PHE A 352 11.71 -14.55 1.62
N TYR A 353 10.82 -15.42 1.15
CA TYR A 353 10.99 -16.86 1.17
C TYR A 353 11.65 -17.42 -0.09
N LEU A 354 12.06 -16.57 -1.04
CA LEU A 354 12.88 -17.01 -2.19
C LEU A 354 14.26 -17.49 -1.75
N ASP A 355 14.85 -16.84 -0.75
CA ASP A 355 16.09 -17.33 -0.15
C ASP A 355 15.77 -18.34 0.98
N PRO A 356 16.18 -19.62 0.81
CA PRO A 356 15.89 -20.67 1.80
C PRO A 356 16.66 -20.49 3.13
N THR A 357 17.65 -19.60 3.18
CA THR A 357 18.43 -19.31 4.39
C THR A 357 17.86 -18.18 5.23
N HIS A 358 16.87 -17.44 4.73
CA HIS A 358 16.11 -16.47 5.51
C HIS A 358 15.37 -17.17 6.65
N ARG A 359 15.52 -16.68 7.86
CA ARG A 359 14.92 -17.29 9.05
C ARG A 359 13.57 -16.70 9.38
N HIS A 360 13.50 -15.39 9.53
CA HIS A 360 12.26 -14.66 9.82
C HIS A 360 12.38 -13.19 9.45
N PRO A 361 11.30 -12.59 8.95
CA PRO A 361 11.27 -11.16 8.65
C PRO A 361 11.41 -10.34 9.94
N ILE A 362 12.22 -9.29 9.92
CA ILE A 362 12.44 -8.43 11.07
C ILE A 362 11.66 -7.11 10.87
N PRO A 363 10.64 -6.81 11.70
CA PRO A 363 9.95 -5.52 11.63
C PRO A 363 10.91 -4.36 11.92
N SER A 364 10.86 -3.30 11.12
CA SER A 364 11.76 -2.14 11.21
C SER A 364 11.74 -1.48 12.60
N ARG A 365 10.58 -1.47 13.27
CA ARG A 365 10.44 -0.96 14.64
C ARG A 365 11.17 -1.83 15.66
N LEU A 366 11.17 -3.16 15.48
CA LEU A 366 11.91 -4.08 16.36
C LEU A 366 13.42 -3.88 16.17
N MET A 367 13.89 -3.80 14.92
CA MET A 367 15.31 -3.58 14.63
C MET A 367 15.79 -2.23 15.19
N LYS A 368 15.00 -1.16 15.01
CA LYS A 368 15.27 0.15 15.62
C LYS A 368 15.38 0.05 17.14
N PHE A 369 14.39 -0.53 17.80
CA PHE A 369 14.37 -0.72 19.26
C PHE A 369 15.59 -1.51 19.75
N ALA A 370 15.92 -2.62 19.05
CA ALA A 370 17.10 -3.42 19.38
C ALA A 370 18.40 -2.60 19.28
N ALA A 371 18.57 -1.83 18.21
CA ALA A 371 19.71 -0.97 17.98
C ALA A 371 19.86 0.10 19.09
N GLU A 372 18.76 0.76 19.47
CA GLU A 372 18.74 1.77 20.55
C GLU A 372 19.07 1.16 21.92
N VAL A 373 18.46 0.03 22.27
CA VAL A 373 18.70 -0.65 23.57
C VAL A 373 20.13 -1.19 23.64
N ARG A 374 20.73 -1.56 22.51
CA ARG A 374 22.13 -2.05 22.48
C ARG A 374 23.18 -0.93 22.41
N GLY A 375 22.76 0.36 22.43
CA GLY A 375 23.65 1.50 22.61
C GLY A 375 23.94 2.34 21.37
N LEU A 376 23.24 2.11 20.25
CA LEU A 376 23.27 3.05 19.12
C LEU A 376 22.35 4.24 19.41
N SER A 377 22.80 5.42 19.10
CA SER A 377 22.08 6.68 19.24
C SER A 377 21.54 7.19 17.92
N ARG A 378 20.60 8.16 17.96
CA ARG A 378 20.05 8.83 16.78
C ARG A 378 19.50 7.87 15.72
N VAL A 379 19.00 6.70 16.13
CA VAL A 379 18.62 5.62 15.21
C VAL A 379 17.49 6.05 14.27
N LYS A 380 17.75 5.98 12.97
CA LYS A 380 16.82 6.32 11.89
C LYS A 380 16.46 5.07 11.10
N ILE A 381 15.22 5.03 10.60
CA ILE A 381 14.76 4.04 9.63
C ILE A 381 14.69 4.72 8.26
N MET A 382 15.33 4.15 7.25
CA MET A 382 15.18 4.53 5.85
C MET A 382 14.43 3.41 5.13
N TYR A 383 13.32 3.76 4.47
CA TYR A 383 12.57 2.83 3.62
C TYR A 383 13.04 2.98 2.18
N LEU A 384 13.31 1.87 1.49
CA LEU A 384 14.12 1.82 0.29
C LEU A 384 13.52 0.97 -0.80
N HIS A 385 13.92 1.22 -2.04
CA HIS A 385 13.68 0.38 -3.20
C HIS A 385 12.19 0.06 -3.45
N PRO A 386 11.29 1.07 -3.58
CA PRO A 386 9.89 0.81 -3.91
C PRO A 386 9.79 0.13 -5.28
N PHE A 387 8.69 -0.58 -5.51
CA PHE A 387 8.42 -1.11 -6.84
C PHE A 387 8.31 0.03 -7.88
N PRO A 388 8.73 -0.23 -9.14
CA PRO A 388 8.63 0.76 -10.22
C PRO A 388 7.21 1.27 -10.45
N GLU A 389 7.06 2.56 -10.79
CA GLU A 389 5.77 3.22 -11.04
C GLU A 389 4.81 2.44 -11.97
N PRO A 390 5.26 1.80 -13.08
CA PRO A 390 4.36 1.05 -13.97
C PRO A 390 3.63 -0.13 -13.32
N GLN A 391 4.09 -0.60 -12.16
CA GLN A 391 3.45 -1.69 -11.41
C GLN A 391 2.42 -1.19 -10.40
N ARG A 392 2.38 0.11 -10.14
CA ARG A 392 1.47 0.71 -9.17
C ARG A 392 0.07 0.89 -9.76
N VAL A 393 -0.94 0.79 -8.92
CA VAL A 393 -2.32 1.12 -9.30
C VAL A 393 -2.45 2.63 -9.39
N GLU A 394 -3.13 3.11 -10.45
CA GLU A 394 -3.40 4.54 -10.63
C GLU A 394 -4.21 5.09 -9.45
N GLU A 395 -3.68 6.11 -8.78
CA GLU A 395 -4.28 6.62 -7.54
C GLU A 395 -5.54 7.44 -7.79
N ALA A 396 -5.67 8.14 -8.93
CA ALA A 396 -6.85 8.92 -9.35
C ALA A 396 -7.57 9.65 -8.20
N GLY A 397 -6.84 10.04 -7.15
CA GLY A 397 -7.36 10.67 -5.94
C GLY A 397 -8.05 9.74 -4.94
N LEU A 398 -7.98 8.42 -5.12
CA LEU A 398 -8.57 7.43 -4.22
C LEU A 398 -7.59 7.05 -3.10
N GLU A 399 -7.93 7.36 -1.86
CA GLU A 399 -7.14 7.00 -0.66
C GLU A 399 -6.89 5.48 -0.55
N VAL A 400 -7.83 4.67 -1.05
CA VAL A 400 -7.70 3.20 -1.08
C VAL A 400 -6.57 2.76 -2.02
N ALA A 401 -6.48 3.36 -3.23
CA ALA A 401 -5.41 3.05 -4.18
C ALA A 401 -4.04 3.43 -3.62
N LYS A 402 -3.94 4.57 -2.96
CA LYS A 402 -2.71 4.98 -2.25
C LYS A 402 -2.31 3.97 -1.19
N ARG A 403 -3.22 3.59 -0.29
CA ARG A 403 -2.94 2.58 0.75
C ARG A 403 -2.57 1.23 0.18
N PHE A 404 -3.22 0.84 -0.93
CA PHE A 404 -2.87 -0.38 -1.65
C PHE A 404 -1.43 -0.31 -2.20
N ASN A 405 -1.08 0.79 -2.86
CA ASN A 405 0.26 1.00 -3.38
C ASN A 405 1.31 1.02 -2.26
N ASP A 406 1.04 1.66 -1.13
CA ASP A 406 1.96 1.70 0.01
C ASP A 406 2.21 0.30 0.60
N LEU A 407 1.18 -0.56 0.65
CA LEU A 407 1.27 -1.90 1.22
C LEU A 407 1.89 -2.93 0.26
N PHE A 408 1.56 -2.86 -1.05
CA PHE A 408 1.98 -3.88 -2.02
C PHE A 408 3.17 -3.43 -2.87
N TYR A 409 3.24 -2.15 -3.25
CA TYR A 409 4.25 -1.60 -4.15
C TYR A 409 5.13 -0.53 -3.49
N GLY A 410 5.01 -0.38 -2.17
CA GLY A 410 5.87 0.46 -1.36
C GLY A 410 7.30 -0.08 -1.25
N PRO A 411 8.10 0.47 -0.32
CA PRO A 411 9.50 0.07 -0.11
C PRO A 411 9.65 -1.43 0.14
N ARG A 412 10.55 -2.08 -0.61
CA ARG A 412 10.85 -3.51 -0.48
C ARG A 412 11.89 -3.79 0.60
N ASP A 413 12.75 -2.83 0.87
CA ASP A 413 13.80 -2.91 1.88
C ASP A 413 13.67 -1.75 2.86
N TYR A 414 14.30 -1.90 4.01
CA TYR A 414 14.58 -0.80 4.92
C TYR A 414 15.98 -0.90 5.48
N ALA A 415 16.57 0.24 5.81
CA ALA A 415 17.83 0.29 6.53
C ALA A 415 17.66 0.94 7.90
N ILE A 416 18.39 0.43 8.89
CA ILE A 416 18.63 1.08 10.18
C ILE A 416 19.97 1.80 10.11
N LEU A 417 19.96 3.08 10.44
CA LEU A 417 21.15 3.92 10.61
C LEU A 417 21.26 4.27 12.09
N GLY A 418 22.38 3.95 12.71
CA GLY A 418 22.60 4.27 14.13
C GLY A 418 24.04 4.74 14.35
N TRP A 419 24.24 5.68 15.27
CA TRP A 419 25.55 6.23 15.57
C TRP A 419 26.00 5.85 16.97
N ARG A 420 27.29 5.66 17.14
CA ARG A 420 27.90 5.61 18.46
C ARG A 420 28.17 7.05 18.94
N ASP A 421 27.64 7.43 20.12
CA ASP A 421 27.97 8.71 20.79
C ASP A 421 29.37 8.74 21.38
#